data_19bb05847fa0f96b390d65cd67153b92
#
_entry.id   19bb05847fa0f96b390d65cd67153b92
#
_cell.length_a   1.000
_cell.length_b   1.000
_cell.length_c   1.000
_cell.angle_alpha   90.00
_cell.angle_beta   90.00
_cell.angle_gamma   90.00
#
_symmetry.space_group_name_H-M   'P 1'
#
loop_
_entity.id
_entity.type
_entity.pdbx_description
1 polymer ?
#
loop_
_entity_poly.entity_id
_entity_poly.type
_entity_poly.pdbx_seq_one_letter_code
_entity_poly.pdbx_strand_id
1 'polypeptide(L)'
;YGGFVAASAFSDTIYADMSRIHWNPFNSDTSLVGESGKVSFYKGVPVFRHNFFDSSASIFGMIFLHRNDKRANTIRHEWGHIAQAVLMGQRQFLIRIAIPSVITNIISRYSKTVNDMYYSFPWERSADFLGGVDRGNYKKGSLAISLLYLFWSIYGGIRSIR
;
A
#
# COMPACT_ATOMS: atom_id res chain seq x y z
N TYR A 1 11.80 0.40 5.76
CA TYR A 1 12.61 1.20 6.69
C TYR A 1 12.89 2.61 6.15
N GLY A 2 13.19 2.78 4.86
CA GLY A 2 13.40 4.10 4.26
C GLY A 2 12.19 5.04 4.36
N GLY A 3 10.97 4.51 4.32
CA GLY A 3 9.74 5.28 4.50
C GLY A 3 9.54 5.76 5.94
N PHE A 4 9.97 4.96 6.92
CA PHE A 4 9.94 5.36 8.33
C PHE A 4 10.91 6.53 8.60
N VAL A 5 12.11 6.46 8.03
CA VAL A 5 13.10 7.54 8.13
C VAL A 5 12.59 8.81 7.44
N ALA A 6 11.94 8.70 6.29
CA ALA A 6 11.34 9.85 5.62
C ALA A 6 10.18 10.45 6.43
N ALA A 7 9.30 9.62 7.01
CA ALA A 7 8.22 10.10 7.87
C ALA A 7 8.75 10.78 9.15
N SER A 8 9.82 10.26 9.74
CA SER A 8 10.45 10.86 10.90
C SER A 8 11.15 12.20 10.60
N ALA A 9 11.61 12.40 9.38
CA ALA A 9 12.24 13.67 8.97
C ALA A 9 11.22 14.81 8.72
N PHE A 10 9.92 14.47 8.58
CA PHE A 10 8.91 15.45 8.21
C PHE A 10 8.13 16.05 9.37
N SER A 11 8.28 15.59 10.61
CA SER A 11 7.46 16.17 11.70
C SER A 11 7.87 15.74 13.11
N ASP A 12 8.34 16.71 13.88
CA ASP A 12 8.41 16.62 15.35
C ASP A 12 7.03 16.29 15.98
N THR A 13 5.96 16.63 15.31
CA THR A 13 4.57 16.39 15.73
C THR A 13 4.21 14.90 15.68
N ILE A 14 4.77 14.13 14.76
CA ILE A 14 4.58 12.67 14.69
C ILE A 14 5.25 11.98 15.88
N TYR A 15 6.40 12.47 16.33
CA TYR A 15 7.09 11.96 17.51
C TYR A 15 6.35 12.26 18.83
N ALA A 16 5.73 13.41 18.96
CA ALA A 16 5.01 13.79 20.17
C ALA A 16 3.78 12.92 20.43
N ASP A 17 3.11 12.47 19.38
CA ASP A 17 1.94 11.58 19.50
C ASP A 17 2.31 10.09 19.63
N MET A 18 3.51 9.68 19.23
CA MET A 18 3.97 8.29 19.36
C MET A 18 4.05 7.82 20.81
N SER A 19 4.24 8.72 21.80
CA SER A 19 4.25 8.38 23.22
C SER A 19 2.90 7.91 23.75
N ARG A 20 1.80 8.15 23.02
CA ARG A 20 0.42 7.78 23.37
C ARG A 20 -0.11 6.58 22.60
N ILE A 21 0.64 6.06 21.63
CA ILE A 21 0.24 4.94 20.80
C ILE A 21 0.90 3.68 21.39
N HIS A 22 0.09 2.71 21.79
CA HIS A 22 0.60 1.37 22.11
C HIS A 22 1.17 0.73 20.84
N TRP A 23 2.48 0.90 20.67
CA TRP A 23 3.19 0.40 19.51
C TRP A 23 3.38 -1.10 19.63
N ASN A 24 2.59 -1.86 18.91
CA ASN A 24 2.81 -3.28 18.70
C ASN A 24 3.01 -3.55 17.20
N PRO A 25 4.26 -3.68 16.72
CA PRO A 25 4.56 -3.89 15.32
C PRO A 25 4.02 -5.22 14.79
N PHE A 26 3.63 -6.14 15.66
CA PHE A 26 3.08 -7.46 15.33
C PHE A 26 1.56 -7.52 15.43
N ASN A 27 0.93 -6.48 15.91
CA ASN A 27 -0.52 -6.45 16.01
C ASN A 27 -1.11 -6.13 14.63
N SER A 28 -1.80 -7.11 14.07
CA SER A 28 -2.53 -6.97 12.80
C SER A 28 -3.93 -6.39 12.99
N ASP A 29 -4.27 -5.96 14.20
CA ASP A 29 -5.60 -5.44 14.52
C ASP A 29 -5.81 -4.06 13.92
N THR A 30 -6.88 -3.92 13.14
CA THR A 30 -7.28 -2.67 12.51
C THR A 30 -7.90 -1.66 13.48
N SER A 31 -8.14 -2.05 14.74
CA SER A 31 -8.60 -1.14 15.79
C SER A 31 -7.58 -0.02 16.10
N LEU A 32 -6.32 -0.20 15.69
CA LEU A 32 -5.27 0.81 15.81
C LEU A 32 -5.38 1.96 14.79
N VAL A 33 -6.30 1.88 13.84
CA VAL A 33 -6.56 2.97 12.90
C VAL A 33 -7.39 4.04 13.63
N GLY A 34 -6.71 5.03 14.19
CA GLY A 34 -7.30 6.09 14.99
C GLY A 34 -8.33 6.94 14.26
N GLU A 35 -9.04 7.78 15.02
CA GLU A 35 -9.97 8.77 14.50
C GLU A 35 -9.29 9.82 13.63
N SER A 36 -10.08 10.51 12.80
CA SER A 36 -9.61 11.56 11.89
C SER A 36 -8.69 12.56 12.62
N GLY A 37 -7.53 12.80 12.03
CA GLY A 37 -6.52 13.72 12.57
C GLY A 37 -5.48 13.08 13.49
N LYS A 38 -5.60 11.79 13.82
CA LYS A 38 -4.58 11.06 14.58
C LYS A 38 -3.76 10.17 13.66
N VAL A 39 -2.45 10.13 13.89
CA VAL A 39 -1.56 9.18 13.24
C VAL A 39 -1.65 7.87 13.99
N SER A 40 -1.88 6.79 13.25
CA SER A 40 -1.80 5.42 13.76
C SER A 40 -0.73 4.64 13.01
N PHE A 41 -0.40 3.44 13.48
CA PHE A 41 0.61 2.60 12.83
C PHE A 41 0.03 1.23 12.52
N TYR A 42 0.40 0.70 11.36
CA TYR A 42 0.10 -0.67 10.98
C TYR A 42 1.41 -1.36 10.54
N LYS A 43 1.83 -2.39 11.28
CA LYS A 43 3.10 -3.11 11.03
C LYS A 43 4.30 -2.15 10.86
N GLY A 44 4.39 -1.13 11.73
CA GLY A 44 5.47 -0.15 11.69
C GLY A 44 5.36 0.93 10.61
N VAL A 45 4.26 0.98 9.86
CA VAL A 45 4.00 1.98 8.82
C VAL A 45 2.99 3.00 9.34
N PRO A 46 3.28 4.33 9.23
CA PRO A 46 2.33 5.37 9.60
C PRO A 46 1.06 5.30 8.74
N VAL A 47 -0.09 5.45 9.39
CA VAL A 47 -1.41 5.42 8.76
C VAL A 47 -2.14 6.73 9.06
N PHE A 48 -2.53 7.43 8.02
CA PHE A 48 -3.29 8.69 8.08
C PHE A 48 -4.69 8.47 7.54
N ARG A 49 -5.70 9.07 8.18
CA ARG A 49 -7.05 9.14 7.62
C ARG A 49 -7.26 10.45 6.88
N HIS A 50 -7.83 10.37 5.69
CA HIS A 50 -8.09 11.53 4.85
C HIS A 50 -9.45 11.45 4.13
N ASN A 51 -9.83 12.55 3.49
CA ASN A 51 -11.04 12.68 2.67
C ASN A 51 -10.82 13.50 1.38
N PHE A 52 -9.54 13.68 0.94
CA PHE A 52 -9.25 14.52 -0.23
C PHE A 52 -9.37 13.77 -1.57
N PHE A 53 -9.39 12.44 -1.56
CA PHE A 53 -9.70 11.61 -2.73
C PHE A 53 -10.49 10.36 -2.30
N ASP A 54 -11.21 9.76 -3.23
CA ASP A 54 -12.22 8.71 -2.94
C ASP A 54 -11.63 7.32 -2.71
N SER A 55 -10.30 7.19 -2.59
CA SER A 55 -9.62 5.91 -2.43
C SER A 55 -8.53 5.99 -1.37
N SER A 56 -8.17 4.85 -0.81
CA SER A 56 -6.95 4.70 0.00
C SER A 56 -5.74 4.58 -0.92
N ALA A 57 -4.56 4.94 -0.44
CA ALA A 57 -3.33 4.90 -1.20
C ALA A 57 -2.10 4.75 -0.29
N SER A 58 -1.01 4.22 -0.85
CA SER A 58 0.29 4.13 -0.19
C SER A 58 1.31 4.99 -0.94
N ILE A 59 1.86 5.98 -0.26
CA ILE A 59 2.78 6.95 -0.84
C ILE A 59 3.96 7.16 0.11
N PHE A 60 5.19 7.08 -0.40
CA PHE A 60 6.43 7.35 0.34
C PHE A 60 6.58 6.62 1.67
N GLY A 61 6.12 5.37 1.73
CA GLY A 61 6.22 4.56 2.95
C GLY A 61 5.16 4.87 4.01
N MET A 62 4.12 5.60 3.66
CA MET A 62 2.95 5.94 4.49
C MET A 62 1.68 5.39 3.85
N ILE A 63 0.70 5.06 4.67
CA ILE A 63 -0.63 4.62 4.24
C ILE A 63 -1.63 5.76 4.48
N PHE A 64 -2.34 6.14 3.44
CA PHE A 64 -3.44 7.10 3.48
C PHE A 64 -4.75 6.34 3.30
N LEU A 65 -5.52 6.15 4.39
CA LEU A 65 -6.81 5.49 4.35
C LEU A 65 -7.92 6.51 4.15
N HIS A 66 -8.81 6.26 3.21
CA HIS A 66 -10.03 7.06 3.10
C HIS A 66 -10.82 6.99 4.42
N ARG A 67 -11.36 8.14 4.88
CA ARG A 67 -12.00 8.29 6.20
C ARG A 67 -13.10 7.25 6.46
N ASN A 68 -13.86 6.91 5.43
CA ASN A 68 -14.97 5.97 5.53
C ASN A 68 -14.55 4.51 5.32
N ASP A 69 -13.29 4.24 4.97
CA ASP A 69 -12.83 2.87 4.77
C ASP A 69 -12.48 2.22 6.11
N LYS A 70 -13.30 1.26 6.50
CA LYS A 70 -13.15 0.47 7.73
C LYS A 70 -12.71 -0.98 7.43
N ARG A 71 -12.43 -1.31 6.16
CA ARG A 71 -12.12 -2.68 5.77
C ARG A 71 -10.70 -3.06 6.15
N ALA A 72 -10.56 -4.16 6.89
CA ALA A 72 -9.25 -4.72 7.24
C ALA A 72 -8.40 -5.04 6.00
N ASN A 73 -9.03 -5.48 4.92
CA ASN A 73 -8.33 -5.82 3.68
C ASN A 73 -7.72 -4.60 3.00
N THR A 74 -8.28 -3.41 3.15
CA THR A 74 -7.70 -2.20 2.55
C THR A 74 -6.35 -1.86 3.19
N ILE A 75 -6.27 -1.81 4.50
CA ILE A 75 -4.99 -1.49 5.16
C ILE A 75 -3.92 -2.55 4.87
N ARG A 76 -4.30 -3.84 4.79
CA ARG A 76 -3.39 -4.93 4.41
C ARG A 76 -2.90 -4.78 2.97
N HIS A 77 -3.78 -4.43 2.06
CA HIS A 77 -3.47 -4.16 0.66
C HIS A 77 -2.48 -2.98 0.52
N GLU A 78 -2.77 -1.87 1.18
CA GLU A 78 -1.89 -0.70 1.19
C GLU A 78 -0.51 -1.01 1.78
N TRP A 79 -0.47 -1.82 2.85
CA TRP A 79 0.81 -2.32 3.36
C TRP A 79 1.55 -3.20 2.33
N GLY A 80 0.83 -3.97 1.52
CA GLY A 80 1.40 -4.73 0.42
C GLY A 80 2.13 -3.83 -0.60
N HIS A 81 1.59 -2.65 -0.92
CA HIS A 81 2.27 -1.64 -1.74
C HIS A 81 3.53 -1.09 -1.07
N ILE A 82 3.51 -0.90 0.26
CA ILE A 82 4.74 -0.55 1.00
C ILE A 82 5.79 -1.65 0.85
N ALA A 83 5.40 -2.91 1.01
CA ALA A 83 6.31 -4.05 0.83
C ALA A 83 6.89 -4.10 -0.59
N GLN A 84 6.10 -3.86 -1.63
CA GLN A 84 6.59 -3.73 -3.01
C GLN A 84 7.65 -2.62 -3.14
N ALA A 85 7.38 -1.43 -2.56
CA ALA A 85 8.31 -0.30 -2.60
C ALA A 85 9.64 -0.61 -1.90
N VAL A 86 9.59 -1.34 -0.78
CA VAL A 86 10.79 -1.78 -0.06
C VAL A 86 11.59 -2.82 -0.87
N LEU A 87 10.91 -3.78 -1.50
CA LEU A 87 11.55 -4.86 -2.24
C LEU A 87 12.22 -4.39 -3.54
N MET A 88 11.63 -3.46 -4.26
CA MET A 88 12.12 -3.04 -5.58
C MET A 88 12.75 -1.64 -5.61
N GLY A 89 12.69 -0.90 -4.52
CA GLY A 89 13.11 0.50 -4.42
C GLY A 89 12.07 1.48 -4.96
N GLN A 90 12.05 2.70 -4.40
CA GLN A 90 11.02 3.73 -4.66
C GLN A 90 10.88 4.09 -6.14
N ARG A 91 11.99 4.20 -6.87
CA ARG A 91 11.94 4.55 -8.30
C ARG A 91 11.23 3.48 -9.13
N GLN A 92 11.57 2.21 -8.91
CA GLN A 92 10.94 1.10 -9.64
C GLN A 92 9.47 0.93 -9.21
N PHE A 93 9.18 1.09 -7.92
CA PHE A 93 7.83 1.10 -7.41
C PHE A 93 6.98 2.18 -8.10
N LEU A 94 7.46 3.40 -8.17
CA LEU A 94 6.74 4.50 -8.81
C LEU A 94 6.39 4.18 -10.27
N ILE A 95 7.37 3.73 -11.04
CA ILE A 95 7.20 3.50 -12.50
C ILE A 95 6.37 2.25 -12.78
N ARG A 96 6.59 1.16 -12.04
CA ARG A 96 6.01 -0.15 -12.37
C ARG A 96 4.76 -0.49 -11.57
N ILE A 97 4.54 0.13 -10.44
CA ILE A 97 3.40 -0.14 -9.56
C ILE A 97 2.49 1.08 -9.46
N ALA A 98 2.98 2.18 -8.89
CA ALA A 98 2.14 3.32 -8.54
C ALA A 98 1.47 3.97 -9.76
N ILE A 99 2.23 4.27 -10.82
CA ILE A 99 1.67 4.88 -12.05
C ILE A 99 0.66 3.93 -12.73
N PRO A 100 0.96 2.64 -13.00
CA PRO A 100 -0.03 1.71 -13.54
C PRO A 100 -1.27 1.56 -12.64
N SER A 101 -1.10 1.50 -11.32
CA SER A 101 -2.22 1.42 -10.37
C SER A 101 -3.13 2.65 -10.48
N VAL A 102 -2.58 3.85 -10.46
CA VAL A 102 -3.37 5.10 -10.60
C VAL A 102 -4.10 5.13 -11.94
N ILE A 103 -3.42 4.81 -13.04
CA ILE A 103 -4.04 4.80 -14.38
C ILE A 103 -5.20 3.79 -14.44
N THR A 104 -4.97 2.56 -13.96
CA THR A 104 -6.04 1.54 -13.96
C THR A 104 -7.17 1.88 -12.99
N ASN A 105 -6.89 2.55 -11.86
CA ASN A 105 -7.92 3.06 -10.97
C ASN A 105 -8.81 4.09 -11.67
N ILE A 106 -8.22 5.03 -12.41
CA ILE A 106 -8.98 6.03 -13.18
C ILE A 106 -9.83 5.33 -14.25
N ILE A 107 -9.24 4.42 -15.03
CA ILE A 107 -9.96 3.71 -16.10
C ILE A 107 -11.09 2.84 -15.53
N SER A 108 -10.91 2.23 -14.37
CA SER A 108 -11.91 1.37 -13.73
C SER A 108 -13.21 2.11 -13.39
N ARG A 109 -13.16 3.43 -13.20
CA ARG A 109 -14.35 4.25 -12.95
C ARG A 109 -15.25 4.38 -14.19
N TYR A 110 -14.68 4.20 -15.39
CA TYR A 110 -15.38 4.34 -16.68
C TYR A 110 -15.57 3.00 -17.41
N SER A 111 -14.90 1.95 -16.99
CA SER A 111 -14.94 0.63 -17.63
C SER A 111 -15.28 -0.46 -16.62
N LYS A 112 -16.48 -1.03 -16.76
CA LYS A 112 -16.89 -2.17 -15.92
C LYS A 112 -15.90 -3.35 -16.02
N THR A 113 -15.41 -3.66 -17.22
CA THR A 113 -14.45 -4.75 -17.43
C THR A 113 -13.17 -4.50 -16.66
N VAL A 114 -12.61 -3.29 -16.69
CA VAL A 114 -11.39 -2.94 -15.95
C VAL A 114 -11.65 -2.97 -14.46
N ASN A 115 -12.80 -2.49 -14.00
CA ASN A 115 -13.20 -2.53 -12.61
C ASN A 115 -13.29 -3.97 -12.08
N ASP A 116 -13.92 -4.87 -12.83
CA ASP A 116 -14.06 -6.30 -12.47
C ASP A 116 -12.71 -7.04 -12.43
N MET A 117 -11.71 -6.51 -13.12
CA MET A 117 -10.36 -7.09 -13.19
C MET A 117 -9.34 -6.37 -12.31
N TYR A 118 -9.68 -5.26 -11.68
CA TYR A 118 -8.75 -4.34 -11.04
C TYR A 118 -7.74 -5.05 -10.14
N TYR A 119 -8.20 -5.84 -9.18
CA TYR A 119 -7.34 -6.58 -8.27
C TYR A 119 -6.66 -7.82 -8.88
N SER A 120 -6.91 -8.11 -10.15
CA SER A 120 -6.20 -9.18 -10.89
C SER A 120 -5.01 -8.64 -11.68
N PHE A 121 -4.84 -7.32 -11.81
CA PHE A 121 -3.65 -6.74 -12.42
C PHE A 121 -2.40 -7.06 -11.60
N PRO A 122 -1.24 -7.24 -12.24
CA PRO A 122 -0.02 -7.69 -11.57
C PRO A 122 0.41 -6.83 -10.38
N TRP A 123 0.30 -5.53 -10.50
CA TRP A 123 0.65 -4.56 -9.46
C TRP A 123 -0.29 -4.61 -8.25
N GLU A 124 -1.60 -4.82 -8.47
CA GLU A 124 -2.60 -4.92 -7.40
C GLU A 124 -2.58 -6.32 -6.76
N ARG A 125 -2.56 -7.38 -7.60
CA ARG A 125 -2.57 -8.75 -7.12
C ARG A 125 -1.33 -9.09 -6.29
N SER A 126 -0.15 -8.58 -6.66
CA SER A 126 1.06 -8.78 -5.86
C SER A 126 1.04 -7.96 -4.56
N ALA A 127 0.37 -6.80 -4.50
CA ALA A 127 0.13 -6.09 -3.25
C ALA A 127 -0.80 -6.89 -2.33
N ASP A 128 -1.90 -7.43 -2.86
CA ASP A 128 -2.78 -8.32 -2.09
C ASP A 128 -2.04 -9.55 -1.55
N PHE A 129 -1.19 -10.18 -2.38
CA PHE A 129 -0.38 -11.32 -1.94
C PHE A 129 0.57 -10.96 -0.80
N LEU A 130 1.33 -9.87 -0.93
CA LEU A 130 2.26 -9.40 0.11
C LEU A 130 1.54 -8.93 1.37
N GLY A 131 0.37 -8.35 1.22
CA GLY A 131 -0.49 -7.90 2.32
C GLY A 131 -1.27 -9.01 3.02
N GLY A 132 -1.27 -10.23 2.47
CA GLY A 132 -2.07 -11.35 2.99
C GLY A 132 -3.57 -11.15 2.78
N VAL A 133 -3.96 -10.52 1.66
CA VAL A 133 -5.36 -10.28 1.29
C VAL A 133 -5.82 -11.36 0.31
N ASP A 134 -6.95 -11.98 0.61
CA ASP A 134 -7.68 -12.81 -0.35
C ASP A 134 -9.08 -12.22 -0.58
N ARG A 135 -9.38 -11.89 -1.84
CA ARG A 135 -10.69 -11.33 -2.23
C ARG A 135 -11.60 -12.37 -2.85
N GLY A 136 -11.10 -13.59 -3.10
CA GLY A 136 -11.87 -14.71 -3.67
C GLY A 136 -12.29 -14.57 -5.15
N ASN A 137 -12.15 -13.39 -5.74
CA ASN A 137 -12.68 -13.09 -7.09
C ASN A 137 -11.60 -12.76 -8.14
N TYR A 138 -10.37 -13.18 -7.92
CA TYR A 138 -9.29 -12.96 -8.88
C TYR A 138 -9.45 -13.76 -10.17
N LYS A 139 -8.99 -13.19 -11.28
CA LYS A 139 -8.91 -13.94 -12.54
C LYS A 139 -7.91 -15.10 -12.43
N LYS A 140 -8.28 -16.23 -13.02
CA LYS A 140 -7.45 -17.44 -13.03
C LYS A 140 -6.07 -17.15 -13.61
N GLY A 141 -5.04 -17.64 -12.93
CA GLY A 141 -3.64 -17.43 -13.34
C GLY A 141 -3.04 -16.06 -12.97
N SER A 142 -3.83 -15.11 -12.45
CA SER A 142 -3.34 -13.77 -12.13
C SER A 142 -2.22 -13.76 -11.08
N LEU A 143 -2.22 -14.70 -10.13
CA LEU A 143 -1.17 -14.78 -9.12
C LEU A 143 0.20 -15.11 -9.73
N ALA A 144 0.28 -16.13 -10.61
CA ALA A 144 1.54 -16.50 -11.25
C ALA A 144 2.13 -15.35 -12.06
N ILE A 145 1.29 -14.66 -12.86
CA ILE A 145 1.70 -13.48 -13.63
C ILE A 145 2.16 -12.37 -12.69
N SER A 146 1.47 -12.15 -11.59
CA SER A 146 1.81 -11.10 -10.62
C SER A 146 3.13 -11.37 -9.90
N LEU A 147 3.43 -12.63 -9.56
CA LEU A 147 4.71 -13.01 -8.97
C LEU A 147 5.86 -12.85 -9.97
N LEU A 148 5.67 -13.27 -11.22
CA LEU A 148 6.68 -13.04 -12.28
C LEU A 148 6.94 -11.54 -12.48
N TYR A 149 5.89 -10.73 -12.51
CA TYR A 149 6.00 -9.27 -12.63
C TYR A 149 6.73 -8.66 -11.44
N LEU A 150 6.42 -9.10 -10.22
CA LEU A 150 7.06 -8.66 -9.00
C LEU A 150 8.56 -8.98 -9.03
N PHE A 151 8.95 -10.23 -9.34
CA PHE A 151 10.35 -10.63 -9.44
C PHE A 151 11.11 -9.83 -10.51
N TRP A 152 10.51 -9.64 -11.69
CA TRP A 152 11.10 -8.80 -12.73
C TRP A 152 11.30 -7.35 -12.27
N SER A 153 10.38 -6.82 -11.49
CA SER A 153 10.45 -5.47 -10.95
C SER A 153 11.55 -5.32 -9.89
N ILE A 154 11.69 -6.32 -9.01
CA ILE A 154 12.77 -6.38 -8.00
C ILE A 154 14.12 -6.47 -8.70
N TYR A 155 14.26 -7.34 -9.70
CA TYR A 155 15.49 -7.47 -10.48
C TYR A 155 15.89 -6.15 -11.14
N GLY A 156 14.92 -5.41 -11.69
CA GLY A 156 15.15 -4.07 -12.24
C GLY A 156 15.62 -3.07 -11.18
N GLY A 157 15.11 -3.18 -9.94
CA GLY A 157 15.56 -2.38 -8.80
C GLY A 157 17.03 -2.64 -8.46
N ILE A 158 17.41 -3.91 -8.34
CA ILE A 158 18.79 -4.32 -8.04
C ILE A 158 19.78 -3.80 -9.11
N ARG A 159 19.40 -3.88 -10.38
CA ARG A 159 20.27 -3.39 -11.48
C ARG A 159 20.42 -1.86 -11.50
N SER A 160 19.47 -1.12 -10.99
CA SER A 160 19.51 0.35 -10.98
C SER A 160 20.40 0.94 -9.87
N ILE A 161 20.89 0.11 -8.96
CA ILE A 161 21.80 0.50 -7.86
C ILE A 161 23.29 0.39 -8.29
N ARG A 162 23.55 -0.30 -9.39
CA ARG A 162 24.89 -0.42 -10.00
C ARG A 162 25.09 0.66 -11.06
#